data_a7ca3fad0ace2fc60f785a1867d80c30
#
_entry.id   a7ca3fad0ace2fc60f785a1867d80c30
#
_cell.length_a   1.000
_cell.length_b   1.000
_cell.length_c   1.000
_cell.angle_alpha   90.00
_cell.angle_beta   90.00
_cell.angle_gamma   90.00
#
_symmetry.space_group_name_H-M   'P 1'
#
loop_
_entity.id
_entity.type
_entity.pdbx_description
1 polymer ?
#
loop_
_entity_poly.entity_id
_entity_poly.type
_entity_poly.pdbx_seq_one_letter_code
_entity_poly.pdbx_strand_id
1 'polypeptide(L)'
;MSIARRLISIEAGQVRPFKFTIQTGASNTQYELPLTSPGGKQPNITVDWGDSSGSTTITSSSSAGRFHTYSAAGTYQIIVSGYCPGFNVNNNTSYKNLYRSVDDWGVVEFEQIDFYGCTYLTSIPNNSGVATLNEGLNTVRRFDSTFRQTGITSIPSGLFDYASNAQ
;
A
#
# COMPACT_ATOMS: atom_id res chain seq x y z
N MET A 1 -23.54 -31.29 2.59
CA MET A 1 -22.23 -31.08 3.25
C MET A 1 -22.09 -29.59 3.54
N SER A 2 -22.14 -29.23 4.81
CA SER A 2 -22.06 -27.83 5.25
C SER A 2 -20.60 -27.38 5.18
N ILE A 3 -20.29 -26.38 4.32
CA ILE A 3 -18.99 -25.71 4.34
C ILE A 3 -19.03 -24.83 5.59
N ALA A 4 -18.39 -25.30 6.65
CA ALA A 4 -18.17 -24.50 7.84
C ALA A 4 -17.38 -23.26 7.43
N ARG A 5 -18.03 -22.10 7.41
CA ARG A 5 -17.36 -20.81 7.41
C ARG A 5 -16.49 -20.78 8.65
N ARG A 6 -15.19 -20.99 8.47
CA ARG A 6 -14.21 -20.75 9.50
C ARG A 6 -14.21 -19.24 9.74
N LEU A 7 -14.97 -18.81 10.75
CA LEU A 7 -14.81 -17.49 11.35
C LEU A 7 -13.38 -17.45 11.88
N ILE A 8 -12.49 -16.86 11.12
CA ILE A 8 -11.18 -16.46 11.64
C ILE A 8 -11.51 -15.36 12.62
N SER A 9 -11.42 -15.68 13.90
CA SER A 9 -11.43 -14.69 14.96
C SER A 9 -10.27 -13.75 14.70
N ILE A 10 -10.56 -12.57 14.14
CA ILE A 10 -9.65 -11.44 14.20
C ILE A 10 -9.57 -11.12 15.68
N GLU A 11 -8.43 -11.38 16.31
CA GLU A 11 -8.18 -10.86 17.65
C GLU A 11 -8.38 -9.35 17.57
N ALA A 12 -9.42 -8.87 18.23
CA ALA A 12 -9.77 -7.47 18.26
C ALA A 12 -8.56 -6.69 18.79
N GLY A 13 -7.88 -5.96 17.89
CA GLY A 13 -6.79 -5.06 18.27
C GLY A 13 -5.51 -5.11 17.43
N GLN A 14 -5.28 -6.07 16.55
CA GLN A 14 -4.10 -6.04 15.68
C GLN A 14 -4.38 -5.20 14.42
N VAL A 15 -4.13 -3.89 14.53
CA VAL A 15 -4.03 -3.02 13.36
C VAL A 15 -2.77 -3.43 12.61
N ARG A 16 -2.95 -4.14 11.48
CA ARG A 16 -1.83 -4.45 10.57
C ARG A 16 -1.70 -3.31 9.57
N PRO A 17 -0.62 -2.54 9.64
CA PRO A 17 -0.40 -1.44 8.72
C PRO A 17 0.03 -1.94 7.34
N PHE A 18 -0.31 -1.18 6.31
CA PHE A 18 0.30 -1.28 4.99
C PHE A 18 1.74 -0.76 5.07
N LYS A 19 2.70 -1.54 4.56
CA LYS A 19 4.12 -1.18 4.59
C LYS A 19 4.72 -1.30 3.20
N PHE A 20 5.51 -0.31 2.83
CA PHE A 20 6.26 -0.34 1.59
C PHE A 20 7.56 0.45 1.75
N THR A 21 8.54 0.11 0.94
CA THR A 21 9.86 0.73 0.97
C THR A 21 10.10 1.58 -0.26
N ILE A 22 10.59 2.79 -0.03
CA ILE A 22 11.08 3.69 -1.06
C ILE A 22 12.58 3.95 -0.88
N GLN A 23 13.24 4.42 -1.95
CA GLN A 23 14.62 4.87 -1.90
C GLN A 23 14.73 6.25 -2.55
N THR A 24 15.30 7.20 -1.82
CA THR A 24 15.65 8.53 -2.33
C THR A 24 17.10 8.56 -2.73
N GLY A 25 17.39 9.21 -3.86
CA GLY A 25 18.77 9.32 -4.40
C GLY A 25 19.50 10.59 -3.96
N ALA A 26 18.81 11.55 -3.35
CA ALA A 26 19.36 12.84 -2.95
C ALA A 26 18.76 13.33 -1.63
N SER A 27 19.44 14.26 -0.98
CA SER A 27 18.90 15.02 0.14
C SER A 27 17.79 15.97 -0.32
N ASN A 28 16.91 16.33 0.61
CA ASN A 28 15.74 17.17 0.37
C ASN A 28 14.81 16.65 -0.74
N THR A 29 14.74 15.32 -0.88
CA THR A 29 13.79 14.68 -1.81
C THR A 29 12.39 14.78 -1.25
N GLN A 30 11.50 15.48 -1.95
CA GLN A 30 10.07 15.45 -1.65
C GLN A 30 9.47 14.15 -2.17
N TYR A 31 8.57 13.58 -1.40
CA TYR A 31 7.75 12.44 -1.77
C TYR A 31 6.28 12.77 -1.52
N GLU A 32 5.40 12.29 -2.38
CA GLU A 32 3.95 12.40 -2.24
C GLU A 32 3.33 11.02 -2.08
N LEU A 33 2.59 10.80 -0.98
CA LEU A 33 1.77 9.61 -0.82
C LEU A 33 0.61 9.65 -1.83
N PRO A 34 0.49 8.68 -2.75
CA PRO A 34 -0.39 8.77 -3.91
C PRO A 34 -1.84 8.40 -3.57
N LEU A 35 -2.43 9.16 -2.67
CA LEU A 35 -3.79 8.93 -2.19
C LEU A 35 -4.82 9.33 -3.24
N THR A 36 -5.85 8.49 -3.38
CA THR A 36 -7.04 8.76 -4.18
C THR A 36 -8.31 8.54 -3.35
N SER A 37 -9.43 9.04 -3.84
CA SER A 37 -10.72 8.93 -3.16
C SER A 37 -11.77 8.24 -4.04
N PRO A 38 -11.65 6.93 -4.27
CA PRO A 38 -12.60 6.18 -5.07
C PRO A 38 -14.02 6.32 -4.50
N GLY A 39 -14.99 6.64 -5.38
CA GLY A 39 -16.35 6.88 -4.96
C GLY A 39 -16.54 8.04 -3.94
N GLY A 40 -15.58 8.99 -3.88
CA GLY A 40 -15.61 10.11 -2.93
C GLY A 40 -15.17 9.76 -1.51
N LYS A 41 -14.77 8.51 -1.24
CA LYS A 41 -14.32 8.07 0.08
C LYS A 41 -12.96 8.67 0.41
N GLN A 42 -12.86 9.27 1.59
CA GLN A 42 -11.63 9.92 2.04
C GLN A 42 -10.82 8.97 2.94
N PRO A 43 -9.48 9.07 2.91
CA PRO A 43 -8.64 8.33 3.85
C PRO A 43 -8.82 8.86 5.28
N ASN A 44 -8.56 7.99 6.25
CA ASN A 44 -8.36 8.34 7.65
C ASN A 44 -7.19 7.52 8.15
N ILE A 45 -5.98 8.01 7.91
CA ILE A 45 -4.73 7.28 8.11
C ILE A 45 -3.75 8.06 8.97
N THR A 46 -2.86 7.30 9.60
CA THR A 46 -1.62 7.81 10.21
C THR A 46 -0.45 7.21 9.43
N VAL A 47 0.49 8.07 9.02
CA VAL A 47 1.67 7.71 8.23
C VAL A 47 2.92 7.94 9.06
N ASP A 48 3.72 6.89 9.27
CA ASP A 48 5.12 6.98 9.69
C ASP A 48 5.99 6.95 8.42
N TRP A 49 6.81 7.97 8.25
CA TRP A 49 7.62 8.16 7.05
C TRP A 49 8.93 7.36 7.06
N GLY A 50 9.27 6.71 8.19
CA GLY A 50 10.45 5.85 8.33
C GLY A 50 11.77 6.59 8.50
N ASP A 51 11.74 7.90 8.74
CA ASP A 51 12.94 8.74 8.92
C ASP A 51 13.04 9.32 10.33
N SER A 52 12.25 8.83 11.26
CA SER A 52 12.17 9.29 12.67
C SER A 52 11.69 10.75 12.83
N SER A 53 11.10 11.36 11.82
CA SER A 53 10.51 12.71 11.91
C SER A 53 9.16 12.75 12.64
N GLY A 54 8.65 11.57 13.03
CA GLY A 54 7.32 11.40 13.61
C GLY A 54 6.28 10.96 12.58
N SER A 55 5.01 10.98 12.98
CA SER A 55 3.90 10.56 12.14
C SER A 55 3.00 11.73 11.74
N THR A 56 2.31 11.55 10.61
CA THR A 56 1.35 12.51 10.06
C THR A 56 -0.03 11.87 9.96
N THR A 57 -1.07 12.55 10.48
CA THR A 57 -2.46 12.13 10.29
C THR A 57 -3.04 12.79 9.02
N ILE A 58 -3.67 11.99 8.16
CA ILE A 58 -4.23 12.43 6.88
C ILE A 58 -5.69 11.96 6.79
N THR A 59 -6.61 12.93 6.66
CA THR A 59 -8.05 12.68 6.58
C THR A 59 -8.68 13.07 5.24
N SER A 60 -7.84 13.51 4.28
CA SER A 60 -8.27 13.81 2.91
C SER A 60 -7.19 13.44 1.91
N SER A 61 -7.60 12.90 0.77
CA SER A 61 -6.68 12.59 -0.35
C SER A 61 -6.02 13.84 -0.95
N SER A 62 -6.58 15.03 -0.71
CA SER A 62 -6.00 16.32 -1.13
C SER A 62 -5.21 17.03 -0.02
N SER A 63 -5.08 16.43 1.16
CA SER A 63 -4.34 17.02 2.28
C SER A 63 -2.89 17.34 1.93
N ALA A 64 -2.39 18.50 2.37
CA ALA A 64 -0.97 18.85 2.27
C ALA A 64 -0.08 17.87 3.05
N GLY A 65 -0.61 17.21 4.07
CA GLY A 65 0.10 16.20 4.86
C GLY A 65 0.50 14.93 4.09
N ARG A 66 0.02 14.76 2.83
CA ARG A 66 0.49 13.67 1.97
C ARG A 66 1.89 13.89 1.40
N PHE A 67 2.42 15.10 1.49
CA PHE A 67 3.79 15.43 1.09
C PHE A 67 4.74 15.32 2.28
N HIS A 68 5.89 14.70 2.04
CA HIS A 68 6.98 14.59 3.00
C HIS A 68 8.31 14.89 2.32
N THR A 69 9.25 15.51 3.04
CA THR A 69 10.59 15.82 2.52
C THR A 69 11.65 15.09 3.33
N TYR A 70 12.33 14.16 2.70
CA TYR A 70 13.44 13.43 3.29
C TYR A 70 14.70 14.29 3.27
N SER A 71 15.26 14.59 4.43
CA SER A 71 16.44 15.45 4.59
C SER A 71 17.73 14.83 4.05
N ALA A 72 17.80 13.51 3.93
CA ALA A 72 18.94 12.75 3.42
C ALA A 72 18.52 11.78 2.31
N ALA A 73 19.47 11.40 1.46
CA ALA A 73 19.32 10.23 0.61
C ALA A 73 19.29 8.97 1.48
N GLY A 74 18.42 8.02 1.16
CA GLY A 74 18.27 6.81 1.97
C GLY A 74 17.19 5.87 1.49
N THR A 75 17.06 4.77 2.21
CA THR A 75 15.97 3.79 2.06
C THR A 75 15.06 3.93 3.26
N TYR A 76 13.78 4.13 3.01
CA TYR A 76 12.79 4.42 4.04
C TYR A 76 11.61 3.45 3.92
N GLN A 77 11.26 2.78 5.02
CA GLN A 77 10.04 2.00 5.09
C GLN A 77 8.91 2.89 5.60
N ILE A 78 7.94 3.14 4.73
CA ILE A 78 6.74 3.91 5.07
C ILE A 78 5.69 2.97 5.62
N ILE A 79 5.06 3.38 6.74
CA ILE A 79 4.03 2.61 7.44
C ILE A 79 2.73 3.41 7.44
N VAL A 80 1.69 2.84 6.85
CA VAL A 80 0.36 3.45 6.75
C VAL A 80 -0.63 2.65 7.57
N SER A 81 -1.21 3.26 8.59
CA SER A 81 -2.22 2.66 9.47
C SER A 81 -3.57 3.36 9.30
N GLY A 82 -4.67 2.63 9.47
CA GLY A 82 -6.02 3.17 9.37
C GLY A 82 -6.72 2.87 8.04
N TYR A 83 -7.72 3.65 7.67
CA TYR A 83 -8.54 3.45 6.47
C TYR A 83 -7.94 4.17 5.26
N CYS A 84 -7.52 3.42 4.23
CA CYS A 84 -6.91 3.94 3.01
C CYS A 84 -7.65 3.41 1.77
N PRO A 85 -8.72 4.04 1.30
CA PRO A 85 -9.54 3.51 0.20
C PRO A 85 -8.84 3.53 -1.15
N GLY A 86 -7.88 4.43 -1.37
CA GLY A 86 -7.22 4.56 -2.66
C GLY A 86 -5.74 4.89 -2.56
N PHE A 87 -4.93 4.05 -3.22
CA PHE A 87 -3.49 4.23 -3.38
C PHE A 87 -3.14 4.01 -4.86
N ASN A 88 -2.82 5.08 -5.59
CA ASN A 88 -2.64 5.00 -7.03
C ASN A 88 -1.41 5.78 -7.48
N VAL A 89 -0.31 5.06 -7.68
CA VAL A 89 0.97 5.64 -8.12
C VAL A 89 0.92 6.07 -9.58
N ASN A 90 0.04 5.48 -10.39
CA ASN A 90 -0.06 5.81 -11.81
C ASN A 90 -0.44 7.28 -12.06
N ASN A 91 -1.20 7.88 -11.15
CA ASN A 91 -1.57 9.30 -11.22
C ASN A 91 -0.41 10.23 -10.90
N ASN A 92 0.72 9.71 -10.37
CA ASN A 92 1.88 10.50 -9.97
C ASN A 92 3.17 9.96 -10.59
N THR A 93 3.53 10.51 -11.75
CA THR A 93 4.70 10.05 -12.51
C THR A 93 6.04 10.40 -11.86
N SER A 94 6.08 11.42 -11.00
CA SER A 94 7.33 11.95 -10.44
C SER A 94 8.00 11.02 -9.43
N TYR A 95 7.22 10.16 -8.77
CA TYR A 95 7.72 9.33 -7.66
C TYR A 95 7.75 7.82 -7.96
N LYS A 96 7.35 7.39 -9.16
CA LYS A 96 7.32 5.97 -9.56
C LYS A 96 8.64 5.25 -9.35
N ASN A 97 9.74 5.94 -9.63
CA ASN A 97 11.08 5.39 -9.55
C ASN A 97 11.63 5.26 -8.11
N LEU A 98 10.89 5.73 -7.12
CA LEU A 98 11.33 5.62 -5.71
C LEU A 98 10.95 4.27 -5.10
N TYR A 99 9.87 3.63 -5.54
CA TYR A 99 9.38 2.37 -4.97
C TYR A 99 10.37 1.22 -5.16
N ARG A 100 10.58 0.42 -4.09
CA ARG A 100 11.47 -0.75 -4.08
C ARG A 100 10.73 -2.04 -3.77
N SER A 101 9.91 -2.03 -2.72
CA SER A 101 9.11 -3.19 -2.30
C SER A 101 7.77 -2.76 -1.71
N VAL A 102 6.79 -3.65 -1.81
CA VAL A 102 5.69 -3.71 -0.86
C VAL A 102 6.08 -4.77 0.17
N ASP A 103 6.03 -4.42 1.44
CA ASP A 103 6.52 -5.26 2.52
C ASP A 103 5.39 -5.96 3.29
N ASP A 104 4.24 -5.30 3.41
CA ASP A 104 3.01 -5.84 4.00
C ASP A 104 1.79 -5.11 3.41
N TRP A 105 0.77 -5.85 2.96
CA TRP A 105 -0.48 -5.25 2.47
C TRP A 105 -1.34 -4.66 3.60
N GLY A 106 -1.12 -5.10 4.83
CA GLY A 106 -1.87 -4.64 5.99
C GLY A 106 -3.36 -4.98 5.96
N VAL A 107 -4.12 -4.24 6.74
CA VAL A 107 -5.60 -4.26 6.76
C VAL A 107 -6.08 -2.82 6.71
N VAL A 108 -5.92 -2.16 5.57
CA VAL A 108 -6.22 -0.73 5.37
C VAL A 108 -7.40 -0.48 4.41
N GLU A 109 -8.10 -1.56 4.03
CA GLU A 109 -9.34 -1.55 3.25
C GLU A 109 -9.22 -0.83 1.89
N PHE A 110 -8.20 -1.18 1.10
CA PHE A 110 -8.07 -0.67 -0.25
C PHE A 110 -9.28 -1.03 -1.12
N GLU A 111 -9.83 -0.06 -1.83
CA GLU A 111 -10.76 -0.27 -2.97
C GLU A 111 -10.04 -0.13 -4.31
N GLN A 112 -8.96 0.67 -4.33
CA GLN A 112 -8.08 0.86 -5.47
C GLN A 112 -6.62 0.80 -5.03
N ILE A 113 -5.83 -0.01 -5.73
CA ILE A 113 -4.38 -0.03 -5.58
C ILE A 113 -3.73 -0.13 -6.96
N ASP A 114 -2.71 0.69 -7.23
CA ASP A 114 -2.04 0.72 -8.53
C ASP A 114 -0.58 1.15 -8.38
N PHE A 115 0.34 0.31 -8.87
CA PHE A 115 1.78 0.55 -8.97
C PHE A 115 2.28 0.61 -10.42
N TYR A 116 1.39 0.90 -11.37
CA TYR A 116 1.75 0.98 -12.79
C TYR A 116 2.98 1.87 -13.02
N GLY A 117 3.98 1.32 -13.71
CA GLY A 117 5.19 2.05 -14.09
C GLY A 117 6.23 2.21 -12.98
N CYS A 118 6.06 1.56 -11.83
CA CYS A 118 7.08 1.53 -10.77
C CYS A 118 8.19 0.54 -11.15
N THR A 119 9.06 0.90 -12.08
CA THR A 119 10.06 0.00 -12.68
C THR A 119 11.06 -0.58 -11.68
N TYR A 120 11.29 0.10 -10.56
CA TYR A 120 12.18 -0.36 -9.49
C TYR A 120 11.47 -1.09 -8.35
N LEU A 121 10.14 -1.25 -8.43
CA LEU A 121 9.40 -2.12 -7.53
C LEU A 121 9.64 -3.57 -7.95
N THR A 122 10.48 -4.28 -7.21
CA THR A 122 10.94 -5.63 -7.56
C THR A 122 10.44 -6.72 -6.62
N SER A 123 9.83 -6.33 -5.49
CA SER A 123 9.37 -7.27 -4.46
C SER A 123 8.00 -6.89 -3.94
N ILE A 124 7.16 -7.92 -3.79
CA ILE A 124 5.88 -7.85 -3.08
C ILE A 124 5.81 -9.02 -2.11
N PRO A 125 5.02 -8.93 -1.00
CA PRO A 125 4.99 -9.97 0.01
C PRO A 125 4.60 -11.32 -0.59
N ASN A 126 5.37 -12.36 -0.25
CA ASN A 126 5.00 -13.74 -0.54
C ASN A 126 4.20 -14.28 0.64
N ASN A 127 2.91 -14.41 0.46
CA ASN A 127 1.99 -14.80 1.51
C ASN A 127 1.64 -16.30 1.47
N SER A 128 2.44 -17.11 0.80
CA SER A 128 2.22 -18.55 0.73
C SER A 128 2.15 -19.16 2.15
N GLY A 129 0.95 -19.52 2.58
CA GLY A 129 0.69 -20.19 3.85
C GLY A 129 0.25 -19.29 5.02
N VAL A 130 0.16 -17.97 4.85
CA VAL A 130 -0.37 -17.06 5.89
C VAL A 130 -1.58 -16.32 5.36
N ALA A 131 -2.75 -16.86 5.62
CA ALA A 131 -4.04 -16.32 5.17
C ALA A 131 -4.30 -14.85 5.57
N THR A 132 -3.56 -14.34 6.54
CA THR A 132 -3.76 -13.02 7.12
C THR A 132 -3.01 -11.89 6.42
N LEU A 133 -2.03 -12.18 5.55
CA LEU A 133 -1.19 -11.13 4.97
C LEU A 133 -1.83 -10.42 3.76
N ASN A 134 -2.85 -11.01 3.13
CA ASN A 134 -3.57 -10.43 1.98
C ASN A 134 -4.90 -9.78 2.35
N GLU A 135 -5.23 -9.68 3.63
CA GLU A 135 -6.52 -9.13 4.07
C GLU A 135 -6.75 -7.70 3.58
N GLY A 136 -5.69 -6.91 3.43
CA GLY A 136 -5.76 -5.56 2.86
C GLY A 136 -6.24 -5.51 1.41
N LEU A 137 -6.15 -6.61 0.67
CA LEU A 137 -6.59 -6.71 -0.72
C LEU A 137 -8.03 -7.23 -0.87
N ASN A 138 -8.69 -7.67 0.20
CA ASN A 138 -10.04 -8.24 0.15
C ASN A 138 -11.10 -7.25 -0.33
N THR A 139 -10.88 -5.98 -0.15
CA THR A 139 -11.78 -4.89 -0.53
C THR A 139 -11.44 -4.28 -1.89
N VAL A 140 -10.29 -4.65 -2.48
CA VAL A 140 -9.85 -4.13 -3.77
C VAL A 140 -10.80 -4.57 -4.87
N ARG A 141 -11.34 -3.60 -5.59
CA ARG A 141 -12.30 -3.82 -6.69
C ARG A 141 -11.65 -3.76 -8.06
N ARG A 142 -10.45 -3.19 -8.15
CA ARG A 142 -9.75 -2.97 -9.42
C ARG A 142 -8.26 -3.24 -9.26
N PHE A 143 -7.78 -4.22 -10.06
CA PHE A 143 -6.37 -4.55 -10.23
C PHE A 143 -5.87 -4.25 -11.66
N ASP A 144 -6.57 -3.40 -12.39
CA ASP A 144 -6.24 -3.08 -13.77
C ASP A 144 -4.80 -2.56 -13.87
N SER A 145 -3.94 -3.36 -14.47
CA SER A 145 -2.55 -2.98 -14.70
C SER A 145 -1.72 -2.69 -13.44
N THR A 146 -2.16 -3.08 -12.25
CA THR A 146 -1.55 -2.73 -10.95
C THR A 146 -0.04 -2.97 -10.93
N PHE A 147 0.44 -4.06 -11.53
CA PHE A 147 1.88 -4.38 -11.59
C PHE A 147 2.46 -4.27 -13.00
N ARG A 148 1.74 -3.69 -13.94
CA ARG A 148 2.25 -3.50 -15.30
C ARG A 148 3.42 -2.51 -15.29
N GLN A 149 4.49 -2.83 -16.03
CA GLN A 149 5.73 -2.03 -16.09
C GLN A 149 6.40 -1.82 -14.71
N THR A 150 6.24 -2.78 -13.80
CA THR A 150 7.06 -2.88 -12.59
C THR A 150 8.27 -3.78 -12.84
N GLY A 151 9.21 -3.81 -11.90
CA GLY A 151 10.33 -4.74 -11.89
C GLY A 151 9.99 -6.12 -11.31
N ILE A 152 8.71 -6.38 -10.97
CA ILE A 152 8.26 -7.66 -10.42
C ILE A 152 8.31 -8.72 -11.53
N THR A 153 9.02 -9.81 -11.28
CA THR A 153 9.20 -10.91 -12.24
C THR A 153 8.28 -12.09 -11.99
N SER A 154 7.68 -12.16 -10.79
CA SER A 154 6.71 -13.21 -10.44
C SER A 154 5.69 -12.69 -9.45
N ILE A 155 4.45 -13.11 -9.60
CA ILE A 155 3.38 -12.84 -8.63
C ILE A 155 3.34 -14.04 -7.68
N PRO A 156 3.42 -13.81 -6.35
CA PRO A 156 3.30 -14.90 -5.37
C PRO A 156 1.99 -15.65 -5.53
N SER A 157 2.04 -16.99 -5.39
CA SER A 157 0.83 -17.80 -5.37
C SER A 157 -0.06 -17.37 -4.20
N GLY A 158 -1.37 -17.28 -4.44
CA GLY A 158 -2.34 -16.89 -3.41
C GLY A 158 -2.46 -15.38 -3.16
N LEU A 159 -1.74 -14.52 -3.90
CA LEU A 159 -1.87 -13.07 -3.74
C LEU A 159 -3.32 -12.58 -3.89
N PHE A 160 -4.07 -13.19 -4.80
CA PHE A 160 -5.45 -12.81 -5.14
C PHE A 160 -6.52 -13.76 -4.59
N ASP A 161 -6.16 -14.77 -3.79
CA ASP A 161 -7.10 -15.77 -3.29
C ASP A 161 -8.23 -15.17 -2.45
N TYR A 162 -8.02 -13.98 -1.89
CA TYR A 162 -8.99 -13.26 -1.06
C TYR A 162 -9.65 -12.07 -1.78
N ALA A 163 -9.24 -11.77 -3.00
CA ALA A 163 -9.81 -10.66 -3.79
C ALA A 163 -11.14 -11.06 -4.45
N SER A 164 -12.09 -11.55 -3.67
CA SER A 164 -13.38 -12.10 -4.15
C SER A 164 -14.28 -11.09 -4.86
N ASN A 165 -13.98 -9.80 -4.75
CA ASN A 165 -14.75 -8.70 -5.34
C ASN A 165 -14.01 -8.00 -6.50
N ALA A 166 -12.83 -8.47 -6.90
CA ALA A 166 -12.08 -7.89 -8.00
C ALA A 166 -12.76 -8.19 -9.35
N GLN A 167 -12.88 -7.17 -10.19
CA GLN A 167 -13.30 -7.24 -11.59
C GLN A 167 -12.11 -6.95 -12.50
#